data_ec4759a0ce096c9360f6967e6b59a959
#
_entry.id   ec4759a0ce096c9360f6967e6b59a959
#
_cell.length_a   1.000
_cell.length_b   1.000
_cell.length_c   1.000
_cell.angle_alpha   90.00
_cell.angle_beta   90.00
_cell.angle_gamma   90.00
#
_symmetry.space_group_name_H-M   'P 1'
#
loop_
_entity.id
_entity.type
_entity.pdbx_description
1 polymer ?
#
loop_
_entity_poly.entity_id
_entity_poly.type
_entity_poly.pdbx_seq_one_letter_code
_entity_poly.pdbx_strand_id
1 'polypeptide(L)'
;MTNTYSKYCPNVFLAKCEQEYNKGDVIPVTTKHGKENDCIVFNLIYKRDGFYYYSIVREDGFNVQEYARRKAEKYQGYASNADKRSAEWYEKSNEGSAFLALGEPIKVGHHSESRHRALIDRNWNRMGKSVSEADKAEQYRHKAEYWEGKEDIINLSMPESIEYFEFLLEKAQIVHKGMKDGTIERRHSMSLQYAKKAVNELQTKLELAQKLWGDN
;
A
#
# COMPACT_ATOMS: atom_id res chain seq x y z
N MET A 1 10.90 4.78 -31.99
CA MET A 1 11.21 3.56 -31.22
C MET A 1 10.87 3.87 -29.77
N THR A 2 10.03 3.06 -29.13
CA THR A 2 9.49 3.39 -27.80
C THR A 2 10.05 2.40 -26.76
N ASN A 3 10.82 2.92 -25.80
CA ASN A 3 11.22 2.12 -24.65
C ASN A 3 9.99 1.85 -23.77
N THR A 4 9.88 0.64 -23.22
CA THR A 4 8.70 0.23 -22.44
C THR A 4 9.09 -0.41 -21.10
N TYR A 5 8.21 -0.33 -20.12
CA TYR A 5 8.41 -1.01 -18.82
C TYR A 5 8.22 -2.52 -18.96
N SER A 6 9.19 -3.30 -18.50
CA SER A 6 9.12 -4.75 -18.39
C SER A 6 9.23 -5.19 -16.93
N LYS A 7 8.30 -6.03 -16.45
CA LYS A 7 8.34 -6.53 -15.08
C LYS A 7 9.48 -7.53 -14.91
N TYR A 8 10.34 -7.32 -13.92
CA TYR A 8 11.47 -8.19 -13.59
C TYR A 8 11.19 -9.06 -12.36
N CYS A 9 10.87 -8.43 -11.25
CA CYS A 9 10.48 -9.11 -10.02
C CYS A 9 9.39 -8.28 -9.29
N PRO A 10 8.87 -8.71 -8.14
CA PRO A 10 7.88 -7.93 -7.40
C PRO A 10 8.38 -6.49 -7.14
N ASN A 11 7.58 -5.51 -7.57
CA ASN A 11 7.83 -4.07 -7.47
C ASN A 11 9.01 -3.52 -8.29
N VAL A 12 9.70 -4.33 -9.09
CA VAL A 12 10.81 -3.89 -9.95
C VAL A 12 10.42 -3.99 -11.41
N PHE A 13 10.61 -2.90 -12.12
CA PHE A 13 10.42 -2.79 -13.57
C PHE A 13 11.70 -2.31 -14.21
N LEU A 14 12.09 -2.97 -15.30
CA LEU A 14 13.22 -2.61 -16.14
C LEU A 14 12.72 -1.81 -17.36
N ALA A 15 13.58 -0.99 -17.92
CA ALA A 15 13.36 -0.45 -19.26
C ALA A 15 13.74 -1.51 -20.30
N LYS A 16 12.79 -1.88 -21.16
CA LYS A 16 13.02 -2.69 -22.37
C LYS A 16 13.28 -1.75 -23.53
N CYS A 17 14.50 -1.77 -24.08
CA CYS A 17 15.00 -0.87 -25.08
C CYS A 17 15.47 -1.62 -26.32
N GLU A 18 15.28 -1.04 -27.51
CA GLU A 18 15.80 -1.56 -28.78
C GLU A 18 17.26 -1.14 -29.03
N GLN A 19 17.67 -0.04 -28.40
CA GLN A 19 19.01 0.53 -28.52
C GLN A 19 19.80 0.32 -27.24
N GLU A 20 21.13 0.38 -27.35
CA GLU A 20 22.05 0.35 -26.24
C GLU A 20 22.20 1.75 -25.63
N TYR A 21 22.15 1.84 -24.32
CA TYR A 21 22.31 3.07 -23.54
C TYR A 21 23.40 2.91 -22.50
N ASN A 22 24.00 4.03 -22.11
CA ASN A 22 25.03 4.08 -21.07
C ASN A 22 24.41 4.39 -19.69
N LYS A 23 25.09 4.02 -18.63
CA LYS A 23 24.73 4.40 -17.26
C LYS A 23 24.69 5.93 -17.15
N GLY A 24 23.57 6.46 -16.64
CA GLY A 24 23.32 7.89 -16.50
C GLY A 24 22.53 8.52 -17.65
N ASP A 25 22.32 7.81 -18.77
CA ASP A 25 21.48 8.33 -19.86
C ASP A 25 20.03 8.50 -19.39
N VAL A 26 19.41 9.60 -19.76
CA VAL A 26 17.99 9.85 -19.54
C VAL A 26 17.20 9.40 -20.76
N ILE A 27 16.28 8.47 -20.54
CA ILE A 27 15.47 7.90 -21.63
C ILE A 27 13.98 7.98 -21.31
N PRO A 28 13.13 8.30 -22.30
CA PRO A 28 11.69 8.19 -22.13
C PRO A 28 11.26 6.73 -22.11
N VAL A 29 10.48 6.34 -21.11
CA VAL A 29 9.94 4.98 -20.97
C VAL A 29 8.42 5.04 -20.85
N THR A 30 7.73 4.36 -21.76
CA THR A 30 6.27 4.39 -21.87
C THR A 30 5.63 3.29 -21.04
N THR A 31 4.64 3.65 -20.24
CA THR A 31 3.82 2.69 -19.47
C THR A 31 2.81 1.99 -20.39
N LYS A 32 2.27 0.85 -19.93
CA LYS A 32 1.19 0.13 -20.65
C LYS A 32 -0.08 0.97 -20.92
N HIS A 33 -0.22 2.12 -20.26
CA HIS A 33 -1.35 3.04 -20.42
C HIS A 33 -1.00 4.26 -21.28
N GLY A 34 0.15 4.25 -21.96
CA GLY A 34 0.60 5.33 -22.84
C GLY A 34 1.22 6.54 -22.14
N LYS A 35 1.35 6.51 -20.79
CA LYS A 35 2.06 7.57 -20.09
C LYS A 35 3.55 7.38 -20.24
N GLU A 36 4.26 8.43 -20.61
CA GLU A 36 5.70 8.49 -20.72
C GLU A 36 6.31 9.10 -19.46
N ASN A 37 7.45 8.53 -19.01
CA ASN A 37 8.22 9.05 -17.90
C ASN A 37 9.69 9.04 -18.29
N ASP A 38 10.40 10.10 -17.98
CA ASP A 38 11.84 10.17 -18.12
C ASP A 38 12.51 9.35 -17.01
N CYS A 39 13.42 8.48 -17.41
CA CYS A 39 14.09 7.54 -16.52
C CYS A 39 15.60 7.58 -16.77
N ILE A 40 16.36 7.58 -15.69
CA ILE A 40 17.82 7.47 -15.69
C ILE A 40 18.18 6.00 -15.75
N VAL A 41 19.00 5.64 -16.75
CA VAL A 41 19.55 4.29 -16.93
C VAL A 41 20.61 4.01 -15.85
N PHE A 42 20.54 2.83 -15.22
CA PHE A 42 21.52 2.39 -14.24
C PHE A 42 22.38 1.26 -14.80
N ASN A 43 21.97 0.01 -14.70
CA ASN A 43 22.73 -1.14 -15.13
C ASN A 43 22.02 -1.92 -16.23
N LEU A 44 22.78 -2.47 -17.17
CA LEU A 44 22.30 -3.49 -18.09
C LEU A 44 22.14 -4.82 -17.35
N ILE A 45 20.92 -5.28 -17.19
CA ILE A 45 20.62 -6.50 -16.43
C ILE A 45 20.75 -7.75 -17.29
N TYR A 46 20.22 -7.70 -18.51
CA TYR A 46 20.37 -8.76 -19.52
C TYR A 46 19.97 -8.26 -20.91
N LYS A 47 20.38 -9.06 -21.92
CA LYS A 47 19.94 -8.90 -23.33
C LYS A 47 19.08 -10.11 -23.70
N ARG A 48 17.96 -9.90 -24.34
CA ARG A 48 17.05 -10.97 -24.79
C ARG A 48 16.26 -10.54 -26.02
N ASP A 49 16.19 -11.44 -27.00
CA ASP A 49 15.39 -11.26 -28.23
C ASP A 49 15.67 -9.93 -28.97
N GLY A 50 16.94 -9.50 -28.98
CA GLY A 50 17.37 -8.25 -29.61
C GLY A 50 17.08 -7.00 -28.78
N PHE A 51 16.58 -7.14 -27.56
CA PHE A 51 16.30 -6.02 -26.66
C PHE A 51 17.29 -5.99 -25.48
N TYR A 52 17.53 -4.79 -25.00
CA TYR A 52 18.33 -4.47 -23.82
C TYR A 52 17.42 -4.18 -22.64
N TYR A 53 17.70 -4.74 -21.48
CA TYR A 53 16.90 -4.56 -20.27
C TYR A 53 17.74 -3.89 -19.20
N TYR A 54 17.38 -2.65 -18.87
CA TYR A 54 18.10 -1.81 -17.92
C TYR A 54 17.33 -1.63 -16.61
N SER A 55 18.06 -1.61 -15.49
CA SER A 55 17.55 -1.02 -14.26
C SER A 55 17.46 0.50 -14.44
N ILE A 56 16.38 1.09 -13.95
CA ILE A 56 16.08 2.51 -14.16
C ILE A 56 15.53 3.15 -12.89
N VAL A 57 15.84 4.43 -12.71
CA VAL A 57 15.24 5.29 -11.70
C VAL A 57 14.52 6.42 -12.43
N ARG A 58 13.33 6.81 -11.98
CA ARG A 58 12.60 7.93 -12.60
C ARG A 58 13.29 9.24 -12.25
N GLU A 59 13.48 10.10 -13.27
CA GLU A 59 14.13 11.40 -13.11
C GLU A 59 13.28 12.35 -12.25
N ASP A 60 11.94 12.20 -12.24
CA ASP A 60 11.04 13.03 -11.44
C ASP A 60 11.13 12.75 -9.93
N GLY A 61 12.12 11.94 -9.48
CA GLY A 61 12.34 11.62 -8.08
C GLY A 61 11.20 10.80 -7.47
N PHE A 62 10.41 10.07 -8.30
CA PHE A 62 9.36 9.21 -7.78
C PHE A 62 9.90 8.24 -6.74
N ASN A 63 9.51 8.47 -5.51
CA ASN A 63 9.83 7.62 -4.37
C ASN A 63 8.58 6.81 -3.98
N VAL A 64 8.74 5.49 -3.89
CA VAL A 64 7.64 4.58 -3.52
C VAL A 64 7.14 4.88 -2.10
N GLN A 65 8.03 5.28 -1.19
CA GLN A 65 7.70 5.65 0.20
C GLN A 65 6.84 6.93 0.20
N GLU A 66 7.26 7.96 -0.54
CA GLU A 66 6.47 9.20 -0.66
C GLU A 66 5.10 8.94 -1.30
N TYR A 67 5.04 8.06 -2.29
CA TYR A 67 3.76 7.65 -2.87
C TYR A 67 2.87 6.94 -1.83
N ALA A 68 3.45 6.07 -1.00
CA ALA A 68 2.74 5.40 0.07
C ALA A 68 2.18 6.41 1.09
N ARG A 69 3.00 7.38 1.52
CA ARG A 69 2.58 8.46 2.39
C ARG A 69 1.41 9.27 1.82
N ARG A 70 1.52 9.72 0.57
CA ARG A 70 0.43 10.46 -0.10
C ARG A 70 -0.86 9.63 -0.20
N LYS A 71 -0.74 8.30 -0.37
CA LYS A 71 -1.90 7.40 -0.37
C LYS A 71 -2.51 7.26 1.01
N ALA A 72 -1.70 7.12 2.06
CA ALA A 72 -2.15 7.07 3.45
C ALA A 72 -2.91 8.35 3.80
N GLU A 73 -2.33 9.53 3.60
CA GLU A 73 -2.96 10.83 3.81
C GLU A 73 -4.29 10.98 3.07
N LYS A 74 -4.33 10.54 1.81
CA LYS A 74 -5.56 10.58 1.00
C LYS A 74 -6.67 9.72 1.61
N TYR A 75 -6.35 8.50 2.06
CA TYR A 75 -7.35 7.63 2.67
C TYR A 75 -7.74 8.09 4.07
N GLN A 76 -6.84 8.70 4.85
CA GLN A 76 -7.19 9.37 6.10
C GLN A 76 -8.18 10.52 5.86
N GLY A 77 -7.96 11.33 4.83
CA GLY A 77 -8.91 12.37 4.42
C GLY A 77 -10.28 11.82 4.03
N TYR A 78 -10.32 10.69 3.33
CA TYR A 78 -11.60 10.03 2.99
C TYR A 78 -12.31 9.46 4.23
N ALA A 79 -11.57 8.90 5.18
CA ALA A 79 -12.11 8.43 6.45
C ALA A 79 -12.74 9.59 7.24
N SER A 80 -12.00 10.68 7.44
CA SER A 80 -12.48 11.88 8.13
C SER A 80 -13.75 12.47 7.49
N ASN A 81 -13.81 12.52 6.17
CA ASN A 81 -15.00 13.01 5.47
C ASN A 81 -16.20 12.05 5.62
N ALA A 82 -15.95 10.74 5.66
CA ALA A 82 -17.03 9.76 5.89
C ALA A 82 -17.53 9.83 7.35
N ASP A 83 -16.64 10.02 8.33
CA ASP A 83 -17.04 10.25 9.73
C ASP A 83 -17.92 11.49 9.88
N LYS A 84 -17.55 12.61 9.25
CA LYS A 84 -18.38 13.83 9.24
C LYS A 84 -19.77 13.57 8.68
N ARG A 85 -19.86 12.87 7.54
CA ARG A 85 -21.16 12.52 6.95
C ARG A 85 -21.97 11.57 7.84
N SER A 86 -21.30 10.63 8.50
CA SER A 86 -21.93 9.74 9.49
C SER A 86 -22.55 10.54 10.63
N ALA A 87 -21.78 11.47 11.22
CA ALA A 87 -22.27 12.34 12.29
C ALA A 87 -23.47 13.21 11.85
N GLU A 88 -23.39 13.81 10.65
CA GLU A 88 -24.49 14.59 10.10
C GLU A 88 -25.78 13.77 9.91
N TRP A 89 -25.65 12.52 9.42
CA TRP A 89 -26.80 11.64 9.26
C TRP A 89 -27.34 11.18 10.60
N TYR A 90 -26.47 10.95 11.59
CA TYR A 90 -26.87 10.63 12.97
C TYR A 90 -27.69 11.78 13.58
N GLU A 91 -27.21 13.01 13.50
CA GLU A 91 -27.96 14.17 13.99
C GLU A 91 -29.32 14.31 13.30
N LYS A 92 -29.33 14.17 11.97
CA LYS A 92 -30.60 14.21 11.22
C LYS A 92 -31.57 13.08 11.60
N SER A 93 -31.08 11.94 12.09
CA SER A 93 -31.88 10.81 12.54
C SER A 93 -32.62 11.10 13.89
N ASN A 94 -32.21 12.15 14.59
CA ASN A 94 -32.80 12.58 15.86
C ASN A 94 -33.97 13.58 15.65
N GLU A 95 -34.46 13.76 14.41
CA GLU A 95 -35.65 14.61 14.14
C GLU A 95 -36.80 14.15 14.99
N GLY A 96 -37.42 15.10 15.73
CA GLY A 96 -38.58 14.82 16.60
C GLY A 96 -38.26 13.89 17.78
N SER A 97 -37.00 13.76 18.20
CA SER A 97 -36.60 12.89 19.31
C SER A 97 -37.37 13.16 20.61
N ALA A 98 -37.64 14.45 20.95
CA ALA A 98 -38.42 14.81 22.11
C ALA A 98 -39.87 14.26 22.06
N PHE A 99 -40.45 14.27 20.87
CA PHE A 99 -41.80 13.69 20.66
C PHE A 99 -41.76 12.17 20.74
N LEU A 100 -40.80 11.54 20.09
CA LEU A 100 -40.65 10.07 20.12
C LEU A 100 -40.26 9.54 21.50
N ALA A 101 -39.58 10.33 22.32
CA ALA A 101 -39.19 9.98 23.70
C ALA A 101 -40.40 9.87 24.64
N LEU A 102 -41.53 10.48 24.29
CA LEU A 102 -42.79 10.32 25.04
C LEU A 102 -43.38 8.90 24.96
N GLY A 103 -42.90 8.08 24.02
CA GLY A 103 -43.32 6.69 23.88
C GLY A 103 -44.77 6.50 23.48
N GLU A 104 -45.42 7.54 22.94
CA GLU A 104 -46.82 7.44 22.53
C GLU A 104 -46.99 6.44 21.38
N PRO A 105 -47.89 5.45 21.50
CA PRO A 105 -48.15 4.50 20.44
C PRO A 105 -48.78 5.20 19.22
N ILE A 106 -48.51 4.65 18.03
CA ILE A 106 -49.15 5.12 16.80
C ILE A 106 -50.65 4.90 16.89
N LYS A 107 -51.43 5.99 16.82
CA LYS A 107 -52.89 5.94 16.85
C LYS A 107 -53.43 5.57 15.47
N VAL A 108 -53.73 4.27 15.26
CA VAL A 108 -54.19 3.72 13.98
C VAL A 108 -55.55 4.37 13.61
N GLY A 109 -55.66 4.82 12.35
CA GLY A 109 -56.84 5.52 11.84
C GLY A 109 -56.94 7.01 12.21
N HIS A 110 -56.01 7.53 13.03
CA HIS A 110 -55.98 8.93 13.37
C HIS A 110 -55.24 9.77 12.31
N HIS A 111 -55.67 11.02 12.10
CA HIS A 111 -55.08 11.91 11.09
C HIS A 111 -53.53 12.11 11.22
N SER A 112 -52.96 11.87 12.41
CA SER A 112 -51.50 11.96 12.64
C SER A 112 -50.74 10.68 12.34
N GLU A 113 -51.41 9.56 12.07
CA GLU A 113 -50.75 8.27 11.87
C GLU A 113 -49.67 8.29 10.78
N SER A 114 -50.03 8.79 9.60
CA SER A 114 -49.13 8.83 8.45
C SER A 114 -47.89 9.67 8.72
N ARG A 115 -48.05 10.80 9.43
CA ARG A 115 -46.90 11.68 9.81
C ARG A 115 -46.01 11.01 10.84
N HIS A 116 -46.58 10.32 11.83
CA HIS A 116 -45.80 9.62 12.88
C HIS A 116 -44.98 8.47 12.26
N ARG A 117 -45.61 7.65 11.41
CA ARG A 117 -44.88 6.56 10.68
C ARG A 117 -43.78 7.14 9.78
N ALA A 118 -44.09 8.16 9.01
CA ALA A 118 -43.11 8.80 8.13
C ALA A 118 -41.89 9.41 8.89
N LEU A 119 -42.13 9.92 10.11
CA LEU A 119 -41.02 10.39 10.97
C LEU A 119 -40.11 9.25 11.40
N ILE A 120 -40.67 8.14 11.88
CA ILE A 120 -39.95 6.95 12.29
C ILE A 120 -39.13 6.39 11.11
N ASP A 121 -39.77 6.21 9.94
CA ASP A 121 -39.15 5.68 8.75
C ASP A 121 -38.01 6.57 8.25
N ARG A 122 -38.20 7.90 8.28
CA ARG A 122 -37.10 8.82 7.92
C ARG A 122 -35.90 8.72 8.87
N ASN A 123 -36.16 8.66 10.17
CA ASN A 123 -35.13 8.55 11.18
C ASN A 123 -34.38 7.21 11.04
N TRP A 124 -35.10 6.11 10.83
CA TRP A 124 -34.51 4.80 10.59
C TRP A 124 -33.62 4.79 9.34
N ASN A 125 -34.09 5.33 8.23
CA ASN A 125 -33.33 5.44 6.99
C ASN A 125 -32.08 6.33 7.15
N ARG A 126 -32.16 7.41 7.93
CA ARG A 126 -31.02 8.29 8.21
C ARG A 126 -29.99 7.62 9.11
N MET A 127 -30.47 6.87 10.10
CA MET A 127 -29.59 6.04 10.95
C MET A 127 -28.85 5.00 10.09
N GLY A 128 -29.53 4.31 9.18
CA GLY A 128 -28.91 3.36 8.24
C GLY A 128 -27.84 4.02 7.37
N LYS A 129 -28.05 5.27 6.92
CA LYS A 129 -27.02 6.04 6.20
C LYS A 129 -25.84 6.40 7.10
N SER A 130 -26.08 6.77 8.36
CA SER A 130 -25.03 7.04 9.34
C SER A 130 -24.11 5.82 9.52
N VAL A 131 -24.69 4.66 9.77
CA VAL A 131 -23.94 3.40 9.90
C VAL A 131 -23.15 3.09 8.64
N SER A 132 -23.77 3.20 7.45
CA SER A 132 -23.08 2.96 6.18
C SER A 132 -21.89 3.89 5.94
N GLU A 133 -21.96 5.16 6.35
CA GLU A 133 -20.84 6.09 6.24
C GLU A 133 -19.76 5.78 7.29
N ALA A 134 -20.13 5.32 8.50
CA ALA A 134 -19.18 4.86 9.52
C ALA A 134 -18.37 3.63 9.02
N ASP A 135 -19.06 2.65 8.42
CA ASP A 135 -18.41 1.47 7.83
C ASP A 135 -17.41 1.87 6.72
N LYS A 136 -17.77 2.86 5.88
CA LYS A 136 -16.84 3.39 4.87
C LYS A 136 -15.63 4.07 5.50
N ALA A 137 -15.82 4.82 6.59
CA ALA A 137 -14.73 5.45 7.31
C ALA A 137 -13.74 4.42 7.83
N GLU A 138 -14.23 3.32 8.41
CA GLU A 138 -13.40 2.22 8.89
C GLU A 138 -12.63 1.54 7.74
N GLN A 139 -13.29 1.25 6.62
CA GLN A 139 -12.63 0.70 5.43
C GLN A 139 -11.52 1.62 4.90
N TYR A 140 -11.71 2.94 4.94
CA TYR A 140 -10.68 3.88 4.54
C TYR A 140 -9.53 3.95 5.55
N ARG A 141 -9.79 3.84 6.87
CA ARG A 141 -8.75 3.73 7.90
C ARG A 141 -7.86 2.50 7.66
N HIS A 142 -8.45 1.33 7.44
CA HIS A 142 -7.66 0.13 7.10
C HIS A 142 -6.81 0.28 5.82
N LYS A 143 -7.32 1.01 4.82
CA LYS A 143 -6.52 1.32 3.62
C LYS A 143 -5.40 2.31 3.92
N ALA A 144 -5.61 3.27 4.81
CA ALA A 144 -4.57 4.21 5.24
C ALA A 144 -3.47 3.46 6.00
N GLU A 145 -3.81 2.66 7.00
CA GLU A 145 -2.88 1.81 7.77
C GLU A 145 -2.05 0.90 6.87
N TYR A 146 -2.68 0.28 5.84
CA TYR A 146 -1.95 -0.52 4.86
C TYR A 146 -0.86 0.28 4.14
N TRP A 147 -1.14 1.53 3.77
CA TRP A 147 -0.18 2.38 3.08
C TRP A 147 0.85 2.98 4.02
N GLU A 148 0.50 3.33 5.26
CA GLU A 148 1.42 3.73 6.33
C GLU A 148 2.47 2.64 6.58
N GLY A 149 2.06 1.39 6.68
CA GLY A 149 2.97 0.25 6.78
C GLY A 149 3.89 0.04 5.56
N LYS A 150 3.74 0.84 4.48
CA LYS A 150 4.62 0.83 3.30
C LYS A 150 5.60 2.00 3.25
N GLU A 151 5.44 3.01 4.09
CA GLU A 151 6.29 4.21 4.08
C GLU A 151 7.75 3.88 4.44
N ASP A 152 7.97 2.98 5.38
CA ASP A 152 9.30 2.62 5.89
C ASP A 152 9.93 1.42 5.18
N ILE A 153 9.24 0.85 4.17
CA ILE A 153 9.73 -0.35 3.51
C ILE A 153 10.67 0.03 2.36
N ILE A 154 11.95 -0.25 2.55
CA ILE A 154 12.92 -0.27 1.46
C ILE A 154 12.73 -1.57 0.67
N ASN A 155 12.58 -1.47 -0.63
CA ASN A 155 12.38 -2.61 -1.51
C ASN A 155 13.37 -2.58 -2.68
N LEU A 156 13.44 -3.68 -3.43
CA LEU A 156 14.38 -3.86 -4.54
C LEU A 156 14.30 -2.81 -5.66
N SER A 157 13.26 -1.98 -5.71
CA SER A 157 13.17 -0.89 -6.71
C SER A 157 13.98 0.35 -6.35
N MET A 158 14.64 0.35 -5.20
CA MET A 158 15.40 1.48 -4.66
C MET A 158 16.89 1.17 -4.65
N PRO A 159 17.75 2.11 -5.07
CA PRO A 159 19.20 1.93 -4.99
C PRO A 159 19.72 1.62 -3.58
N GLU A 160 19.11 2.23 -2.55
CA GLU A 160 19.43 2.05 -1.13
C GLU A 160 19.12 0.64 -0.60
N SER A 161 18.48 -0.18 -1.41
CA SER A 161 18.14 -1.56 -1.04
C SER A 161 19.37 -2.46 -0.78
N ILE A 162 20.52 -2.13 -1.32
CA ILE A 162 21.77 -2.89 -1.07
C ILE A 162 22.09 -2.83 0.42
N GLU A 163 22.35 -1.64 0.96
CA GLU A 163 22.71 -1.44 2.38
C GLU A 163 21.62 -1.99 3.32
N TYR A 164 20.37 -1.80 2.96
CA TYR A 164 19.26 -2.29 3.76
C TYR A 164 19.22 -3.82 3.85
N PHE A 165 19.40 -4.52 2.72
CA PHE A 165 19.39 -5.99 2.73
C PHE A 165 20.68 -6.57 3.29
N GLU A 166 21.82 -5.90 3.20
CA GLU A 166 23.05 -6.27 3.91
C GLU A 166 22.84 -6.25 5.42
N PHE A 167 22.29 -5.16 5.95
CA PHE A 167 21.99 -5.03 7.36
C PHE A 167 20.98 -6.09 7.86
N LEU A 168 19.92 -6.35 7.11
CA LEU A 168 18.96 -7.38 7.48
C LEU A 168 19.53 -8.79 7.43
N LEU A 169 20.39 -9.06 6.43
CA LEU A 169 21.06 -10.35 6.28
C LEU A 169 22.00 -10.62 7.46
N GLU A 170 22.81 -9.64 7.86
CA GLU A 170 23.68 -9.75 9.02
C GLU A 170 22.90 -10.10 10.29
N LYS A 171 21.81 -9.36 10.57
CA LYS A 171 20.92 -9.66 11.69
C LYS A 171 20.33 -11.07 11.64
N ALA A 172 19.87 -11.50 10.47
CA ALA A 172 19.29 -12.84 10.30
C ALA A 172 20.34 -13.94 10.50
N GLN A 173 21.58 -13.73 10.04
CA GLN A 173 22.71 -14.65 10.24
C GLN A 173 23.07 -14.77 11.73
N ILE A 174 23.10 -13.66 12.48
CA ILE A 174 23.35 -13.66 13.93
C ILE A 174 22.27 -14.49 14.64
N VAL A 175 20.99 -14.26 14.32
CA VAL A 175 19.88 -15.01 14.90
C VAL A 175 19.94 -16.50 14.56
N HIS A 176 20.19 -16.85 13.30
CA HIS A 176 20.32 -18.24 12.86
C HIS A 176 21.48 -18.94 13.55
N LYS A 177 22.65 -18.28 13.64
CA LYS A 177 23.84 -18.79 14.33
C LYS A 177 23.55 -18.97 15.81
N GLY A 178 22.98 -17.98 16.48
CA GLY A 178 22.66 -18.05 17.91
C GLY A 178 21.63 -19.14 18.24
N MET A 179 20.66 -19.42 17.34
CA MET A 179 19.78 -20.57 17.48
C MET A 179 20.49 -21.92 17.23
N LYS A 180 21.52 -21.95 16.43
CA LYS A 180 22.29 -23.14 16.11
C LYS A 180 23.22 -23.53 17.27
N ASP A 181 23.92 -22.56 17.86
CA ASP A 181 24.86 -22.76 18.95
C ASP A 181 24.23 -22.70 20.35
N GLY A 182 22.92 -22.40 20.43
CA GLY A 182 22.16 -22.41 21.68
C GLY A 182 22.20 -21.10 22.47
N THR A 183 22.82 -20.04 21.96
CA THR A 183 22.85 -18.72 22.60
C THR A 183 21.50 -18.00 22.49
N ILE A 184 20.67 -18.35 21.49
CA ILE A 184 19.31 -17.86 21.33
C ILE A 184 18.35 -19.03 21.49
N GLU A 185 17.39 -18.88 22.38
CA GLU A 185 16.35 -19.90 22.66
C GLU A 185 15.42 -20.10 21.46
N ARG A 186 15.09 -21.35 21.17
CA ARG A 186 14.13 -21.73 20.13
C ARG A 186 12.74 -21.82 20.71
N ARG A 187 11.83 -20.95 20.29
CA ARG A 187 10.44 -20.95 20.78
C ARG A 187 9.66 -22.21 20.38
N HIS A 188 10.01 -22.86 19.28
CA HIS A 188 9.40 -24.12 18.81
C HIS A 188 10.40 -24.88 17.89
N SER A 189 10.09 -26.15 17.59
CA SER A 189 10.96 -27.07 16.84
C SER A 189 11.36 -26.54 15.44
N MET A 190 10.50 -25.75 14.79
CA MET A 190 10.74 -25.21 13.46
C MET A 190 11.50 -23.88 13.44
N SER A 191 11.78 -23.26 14.61
CA SER A 191 12.40 -21.92 14.70
C SER A 191 13.71 -21.83 13.91
N LEU A 192 14.58 -22.86 14.01
CA LEU A 192 15.86 -22.89 13.29
C LEU A 192 15.68 -22.95 11.77
N GLN A 193 14.68 -23.69 11.29
CA GLN A 193 14.38 -23.78 9.85
C GLN A 193 13.86 -22.44 9.31
N TYR A 194 13.00 -21.76 10.05
CA TYR A 194 12.52 -20.42 9.66
C TYR A 194 13.65 -19.40 9.67
N ALA A 195 14.54 -19.44 10.65
CA ALA A 195 15.72 -18.58 10.68
C ALA A 195 16.64 -18.83 9.47
N LYS A 196 16.89 -20.09 9.11
CA LYS A 196 17.66 -20.43 7.88
C LYS A 196 16.94 -19.95 6.61
N LYS A 197 15.62 -20.13 6.52
CA LYS A 197 14.84 -19.66 5.39
C LYS A 197 14.93 -18.15 5.23
N ALA A 198 14.84 -17.39 6.32
CA ALA A 198 14.99 -15.94 6.32
C ALA A 198 16.38 -15.50 5.80
N VAL A 199 17.45 -16.17 6.22
CA VAL A 199 18.82 -15.92 5.72
C VAL A 199 18.88 -16.13 4.20
N ASN A 200 18.36 -17.25 3.69
CA ASN A 200 18.40 -17.55 2.25
C ASN A 200 17.57 -16.54 1.43
N GLU A 201 16.40 -16.14 1.92
CA GLU A 201 15.55 -15.14 1.24
C GLU A 201 16.22 -13.76 1.18
N LEU A 202 16.89 -13.36 2.27
CA LEU A 202 17.60 -12.08 2.32
C LEU A 202 18.86 -12.11 1.46
N GLN A 203 19.58 -13.24 1.42
CA GLN A 203 20.72 -13.44 0.53
C GLN A 203 20.30 -13.26 -0.95
N THR A 204 19.21 -13.91 -1.36
CA THR A 204 18.68 -13.78 -2.72
C THR A 204 18.25 -12.34 -3.04
N LYS A 205 17.64 -11.63 -2.08
CA LYS A 205 17.27 -10.22 -2.25
C LYS A 205 18.49 -9.33 -2.39
N LEU A 206 19.53 -9.56 -1.60
CA LEU A 206 20.79 -8.81 -1.69
C LEU A 206 21.48 -9.02 -3.04
N GLU A 207 21.57 -10.26 -3.53
CA GLU A 207 22.13 -10.57 -4.85
C GLU A 207 21.37 -9.86 -5.98
N LEU A 208 20.03 -9.81 -5.87
CA LEU A 208 19.20 -9.05 -6.82
C LEU A 208 19.44 -7.55 -6.71
N ALA A 209 19.56 -7.00 -5.50
CA ALA A 209 19.86 -5.58 -5.29
C ALA A 209 21.21 -5.19 -5.87
N GLN A 210 22.25 -6.00 -5.61
CA GLN A 210 23.59 -5.80 -6.16
C GLN A 210 23.60 -5.84 -7.68
N LYS A 211 22.85 -6.76 -8.29
CA LYS A 211 22.71 -6.82 -9.74
C LYS A 211 22.00 -5.60 -10.34
N LEU A 212 20.99 -5.07 -9.64
CA LEU A 212 20.22 -3.91 -10.09
C LEU A 212 20.99 -2.60 -9.91
N TRP A 213 21.66 -2.43 -8.78
CA TRP A 213 22.15 -1.13 -8.32
C TRP A 213 23.66 -1.11 -7.99
N GLY A 214 24.35 -2.26 -7.94
CA GLY A 214 25.79 -2.33 -7.69
C GLY A 214 26.57 -1.70 -8.83
N ASP A 215 27.75 -1.20 -8.53
CA ASP A 215 28.72 -0.76 -9.52
C ASP A 215 29.36 -2.01 -10.17
N ASN A 216 28.99 -2.27 -11.41
CA ASN A 216 29.55 -3.31 -12.27
C ASN A 216 30.63 -2.72 -13.18
#